data_fa570253c817ea03d8666beaaae95bb0
#
_entry.id   fa570253c817ea03d8666beaaae95bb0
#
_cell.length_a   1.000
_cell.length_b   1.000
_cell.length_c   1.000
_cell.angle_alpha   90.00
_cell.angle_beta   90.00
_cell.angle_gamma   90.00
#
_symmetry.space_group_name_H-M   'P 1'
#
loop_
_entity.id
_entity.type
_entity.pdbx_description
1 polymer ?
#
loop_
_entity_poly.entity_id
_entity_poly.type
_entity_poly.pdbx_seq_one_letter_code
_entity_poly.pdbx_strand_id
1 'polypeptide(L)'
;WGQTAFDDFKVVPPGTGIVHQVNIEYLARTVMTREVDGVLQAYPDSCVGTDSHTTMVNGLGILGWGVGGIEAEAAMLGQPVSMIIPEVIGFRMTGSLKEGVTATDLVLTVTQILRQFGVVGKFVEFFGDGLAKLPLADRATIANMAPEYGATCGFFPIYTLYLLGWYNLSIVINNTRKIFLWILIFSN
;
A
#
# COMPACT_ATOMS: atom_id res chain seq x y z
N TRP A 1 -16.08 9.23 -22.64
CA TRP A 1 -16.52 10.15 -21.61
C TRP A 1 -15.39 10.45 -20.59
N GLY A 2 -14.82 9.44 -19.93
CA GLY A 2 -13.77 9.64 -18.94
C GLY A 2 -12.57 10.45 -19.44
N GLN A 3 -12.07 10.16 -20.63
CA GLN A 3 -10.98 10.90 -21.27
C GLN A 3 -11.30 12.37 -21.56
N THR A 4 -12.59 12.73 -21.57
CA THR A 4 -13.04 14.11 -21.79
C THR A 4 -13.31 14.84 -20.47
N ALA A 5 -13.70 14.09 -19.44
CA ALA A 5 -14.12 14.63 -18.14
C ALA A 5 -12.96 14.79 -17.14
N PHE A 6 -11.87 14.05 -17.32
CA PHE A 6 -10.73 14.03 -16.39
C PHE A 6 -9.41 14.32 -17.12
N ASP A 7 -8.61 15.21 -16.60
CA ASP A 7 -7.31 15.60 -17.17
C ASP A 7 -6.28 14.47 -17.12
N ASP A 8 -6.25 13.70 -16.05
CA ASP A 8 -5.29 12.62 -15.79
C ASP A 8 -5.92 11.21 -15.93
N PHE A 9 -6.75 11.02 -16.94
CA PHE A 9 -7.42 9.75 -17.18
C PHE A 9 -6.56 8.80 -18.03
N LYS A 10 -6.29 7.60 -17.50
CA LYS A 10 -5.58 6.53 -18.21
C LYS A 10 -6.45 5.28 -18.28
N VAL A 11 -6.49 4.67 -19.46
CA VAL A 11 -7.23 3.42 -19.69
C VAL A 11 -6.25 2.28 -19.88
N VAL A 12 -6.44 1.23 -19.10
CA VAL A 12 -5.75 -0.05 -19.30
C VAL A 12 -6.66 -0.94 -20.16
N PRO A 13 -6.22 -1.38 -21.33
CA PRO A 13 -7.05 -2.18 -22.22
C PRO A 13 -7.36 -3.57 -21.67
N PRO A 14 -8.46 -4.20 -22.09
CA PRO A 14 -8.78 -5.59 -21.74
C PRO A 14 -7.65 -6.56 -22.09
N GLY A 15 -7.47 -7.58 -21.26
CA GLY A 15 -6.45 -8.61 -21.47
C GLY A 15 -5.05 -8.27 -20.93
N THR A 16 -4.85 -7.09 -20.35
CA THR A 16 -3.56 -6.69 -19.76
C THR A 16 -3.28 -7.37 -18.43
N GLY A 17 -4.32 -7.71 -17.67
CA GLY A 17 -4.20 -8.37 -16.37
C GLY A 17 -5.34 -8.00 -15.40
N ILE A 18 -5.24 -8.50 -14.17
CA ILE A 18 -6.16 -8.16 -13.08
C ILE A 18 -5.83 -6.76 -12.57
N VAL A 19 -6.85 -5.96 -12.25
CA VAL A 19 -6.75 -4.53 -11.87
C VAL A 19 -5.61 -4.25 -10.89
N HIS A 20 -5.53 -4.97 -9.79
CA HIS A 20 -4.54 -4.68 -8.75
C HIS A 20 -3.14 -5.16 -9.10
N GLN A 21 -2.99 -6.20 -9.91
CA GLN A 21 -1.70 -6.61 -10.47
C GLN A 21 -1.19 -5.56 -11.45
N VAL A 22 -2.06 -5.08 -12.35
CA VAL A 22 -1.72 -3.99 -13.28
C VAL A 22 -1.33 -2.73 -12.51
N ASN A 23 -2.04 -2.40 -11.42
CA ASN A 23 -1.67 -1.28 -10.58
C ASN A 23 -0.27 -1.45 -9.99
N ILE A 24 0.05 -2.60 -9.41
CA ILE A 24 1.37 -2.87 -8.83
C ILE A 24 2.48 -2.83 -9.88
N GLU A 25 2.24 -3.35 -11.08
CA GLU A 25 3.27 -3.49 -12.10
C GLU A 25 3.50 -2.23 -12.94
N TYR A 26 2.46 -1.42 -13.18
CA TYR A 26 2.51 -0.37 -14.18
C TYR A 26 2.11 1.03 -13.68
N LEU A 27 1.21 1.14 -12.70
CA LEU A 27 0.65 2.42 -12.30
C LEU A 27 1.21 2.95 -10.99
N ALA A 28 1.40 2.06 -10.01
CA ALA A 28 1.83 2.42 -8.67
C ALA A 28 3.28 2.90 -8.66
N ARG A 29 3.52 3.98 -7.91
CA ARG A 29 4.86 4.52 -7.68
C ARG A 29 5.01 4.74 -6.19
N THR A 30 6.05 4.21 -5.58
CA THR A 30 6.27 4.38 -4.13
C THR A 30 6.47 5.84 -3.73
N VAL A 31 7.06 6.62 -4.63
CA VAL A 31 7.31 8.05 -4.44
C VAL A 31 6.88 8.82 -5.68
N MET A 32 6.05 9.81 -5.48
CA MET A 32 5.64 10.79 -6.47
C MET A 32 6.43 12.09 -6.28
N THR A 33 6.57 12.87 -7.34
CA THR A 33 7.20 14.18 -7.27
C THR A 33 6.32 15.22 -7.94
N ARG A 34 6.31 16.43 -7.41
CA ARG A 34 5.69 17.61 -8.04
C ARG A 34 6.53 18.85 -7.75
N GLU A 35 6.46 19.82 -8.63
CA GLU A 35 7.05 21.13 -8.41
C GLU A 35 6.02 22.04 -7.74
N VAL A 36 6.41 22.69 -6.63
CA VAL A 36 5.59 23.63 -5.90
C VAL A 36 6.48 24.86 -5.63
N ASP A 37 6.09 26.02 -6.15
CA ASP A 37 6.82 27.30 -6.00
C ASP A 37 8.30 27.20 -6.42
N GLY A 38 8.60 26.47 -7.49
CA GLY A 38 9.95 26.26 -8.00
C GLY A 38 10.79 25.24 -7.19
N VAL A 39 10.19 24.57 -6.21
CA VAL A 39 10.84 23.52 -5.40
C VAL A 39 10.25 22.15 -5.72
N LEU A 40 11.12 21.20 -6.08
CA LEU A 40 10.73 19.82 -6.29
C LEU A 40 10.42 19.17 -4.95
N GLN A 41 9.16 18.80 -4.74
CA GLN A 41 8.68 18.08 -3.55
C GLN A 41 8.46 16.60 -3.87
N ALA A 42 8.93 15.73 -3.00
CA ALA A 42 8.63 14.31 -3.03
C ALA A 42 7.56 13.97 -1.98
N TYR A 43 6.62 13.11 -2.35
CA TYR A 43 5.55 12.64 -1.46
C TYR A 43 5.23 11.17 -1.74
N PRO A 44 4.72 10.43 -0.73
CA PRO A 44 4.34 9.03 -0.93
C PRO A 44 3.14 8.92 -1.86
N ASP A 45 3.13 7.86 -2.68
CA ASP A 45 1.98 7.49 -3.49
C ASP A 45 0.87 6.90 -2.63
N SER A 46 -0.37 7.06 -3.08
CA SER A 46 -1.56 6.49 -2.44
C SER A 46 -2.53 5.99 -3.51
N CYS A 47 -3.34 5.02 -3.14
CA CYS A 47 -4.35 4.45 -4.02
C CYS A 47 -5.70 4.36 -3.30
N VAL A 48 -6.72 4.96 -3.89
CA VAL A 48 -8.11 4.83 -3.46
C VAL A 48 -8.88 4.07 -4.53
N GLY A 49 -9.62 3.06 -4.14
CA GLY A 49 -10.40 2.24 -5.06
C GLY A 49 -11.69 1.72 -4.46
N THR A 50 -12.65 1.42 -5.33
CA THR A 50 -13.98 0.89 -4.94
C THR A 50 -13.97 -0.60 -4.62
N ASP A 51 -12.82 -1.25 -4.76
CA ASP A 51 -12.64 -2.68 -4.57
C ASP A 51 -11.97 -2.98 -3.21
N SER A 52 -12.45 -3.99 -2.51
CA SER A 52 -11.86 -4.50 -1.27
C SER A 52 -10.40 -4.94 -1.44
N HIS A 53 -9.99 -5.34 -2.65
CA HIS A 53 -8.61 -5.74 -2.97
C HIS A 53 -7.68 -4.57 -3.32
N THR A 54 -8.13 -3.34 -3.27
CA THR A 54 -7.28 -2.13 -3.42
C THR A 54 -6.09 -2.15 -2.45
N THR A 55 -6.27 -2.77 -1.29
CA THR A 55 -5.23 -2.94 -0.27
C THR A 55 -4.02 -3.77 -0.72
N MET A 56 -4.09 -4.48 -1.84
CA MET A 56 -2.97 -5.26 -2.39
C MET A 56 -1.72 -4.41 -2.64
N VAL A 57 -1.90 -3.14 -3.02
CA VAL A 57 -0.81 -2.20 -3.29
C VAL A 57 0.02 -1.86 -2.04
N ASN A 58 -0.52 -2.06 -0.85
CA ASN A 58 0.21 -1.86 0.40
C ASN A 58 1.43 -2.79 0.55
N GLY A 59 1.49 -3.88 -0.21
CA GLY A 59 2.67 -4.74 -0.33
C GLY A 59 3.90 -4.03 -0.87
N LEU A 60 3.71 -2.95 -1.65
CA LEU A 60 4.76 -2.05 -2.14
C LEU A 60 5.14 -0.93 -1.15
N GLY A 61 4.44 -0.79 -0.04
CA GLY A 61 4.58 0.34 0.86
C GLY A 61 3.80 1.59 0.42
N ILE A 62 2.80 1.43 -0.44
CA ILE A 62 1.87 2.46 -0.87
C ILE A 62 0.61 2.34 -0.03
N LEU A 63 0.06 3.45 0.44
CA LEU A 63 -1.19 3.43 1.19
C LEU A 63 -2.36 3.21 0.23
N GLY A 64 -2.84 1.97 0.16
CA GLY A 64 -4.03 1.56 -0.59
C GLY A 64 -5.23 1.42 0.32
N TRP A 65 -6.33 2.05 -0.06
CA TRP A 65 -7.55 2.09 0.72
C TRP A 65 -8.77 1.73 -0.14
N GLY A 66 -9.47 0.68 0.25
CA GLY A 66 -10.76 0.33 -0.32
C GLY A 66 -11.86 1.21 0.28
N VAL A 67 -12.60 1.92 -0.55
CA VAL A 67 -13.66 2.87 -0.17
C VAL A 67 -14.95 2.56 -0.92
N GLY A 68 -16.05 3.19 -0.52
CA GLY A 68 -17.30 3.15 -1.27
C GLY A 68 -17.21 3.94 -2.59
N GLY A 69 -18.18 3.72 -3.47
CA GLY A 69 -18.23 4.40 -4.78
C GLY A 69 -18.27 5.92 -4.66
N ILE A 70 -19.01 6.44 -3.70
CA ILE A 70 -19.16 7.90 -3.48
C ILE A 70 -17.83 8.51 -3.04
N GLU A 71 -17.10 7.88 -2.14
CA GLU A 71 -15.78 8.35 -1.69
C GLU A 71 -14.74 8.30 -2.80
N ALA A 72 -14.77 7.25 -3.63
CA ALA A 72 -13.88 7.16 -4.78
C ALA A 72 -14.17 8.24 -5.82
N GLU A 73 -15.45 8.52 -6.09
CA GLU A 73 -15.89 9.59 -6.97
C GLU A 73 -15.49 10.96 -6.45
N ALA A 74 -15.66 11.21 -5.14
CA ALA A 74 -15.19 12.44 -4.50
C ALA A 74 -13.68 12.61 -4.67
N ALA A 75 -12.89 11.55 -4.46
CA ALA A 75 -11.44 11.58 -4.65
C ALA A 75 -11.05 11.89 -6.10
N MET A 76 -11.73 11.30 -7.10
CA MET A 76 -11.51 11.59 -8.52
C MET A 76 -11.82 13.05 -8.88
N LEU A 77 -12.80 13.65 -8.23
CA LEU A 77 -13.19 15.05 -8.42
C LEU A 77 -12.39 16.04 -7.56
N GLY A 78 -11.39 15.57 -6.82
CA GLY A 78 -10.56 16.40 -5.94
C GLY A 78 -11.32 16.93 -4.71
N GLN A 79 -12.42 16.32 -4.34
CA GLN A 79 -13.18 16.69 -3.15
C GLN A 79 -12.57 16.05 -1.89
N PRO A 80 -12.49 16.77 -0.77
CA PRO A 80 -11.95 16.21 0.46
C PRO A 80 -12.91 15.16 1.04
N VAL A 81 -12.34 14.04 1.50
CA VAL A 81 -13.05 13.00 2.24
C VAL A 81 -12.56 13.03 3.67
N SER A 82 -13.46 13.25 4.62
CA SER A 82 -13.12 13.25 6.05
C SER A 82 -13.06 11.82 6.57
N MET A 83 -11.95 11.46 7.19
CA MET A 83 -11.75 10.14 7.81
C MET A 83 -11.16 10.30 9.20
N ILE A 84 -11.56 9.43 10.13
CA ILE A 84 -10.91 9.31 11.42
C ILE A 84 -9.57 8.61 11.20
N ILE A 85 -8.48 9.17 11.74
CA ILE A 85 -7.16 8.54 11.68
C ILE A 85 -7.23 7.21 12.43
N PRO A 86 -7.00 6.05 11.76
CA PRO A 86 -7.10 4.76 12.43
C PRO A 86 -5.94 4.53 13.40
N GLU A 87 -6.22 3.75 14.44
CA GLU A 87 -5.16 3.19 15.29
C GLU A 87 -4.28 2.25 14.48
N VAL A 88 -2.96 2.28 14.70
CA VAL A 88 -1.99 1.41 14.03
C VAL A 88 -1.55 0.29 14.95
N ILE A 89 -1.73 -0.94 14.49
CA ILE A 89 -1.30 -2.15 15.18
C ILE A 89 -0.05 -2.70 14.49
N GLY A 90 1.05 -2.81 15.24
CA GLY A 90 2.29 -3.39 14.71
C GLY A 90 2.25 -4.93 14.73
N PHE A 91 2.49 -5.57 13.58
CA PHE A 91 2.64 -7.02 13.44
C PHE A 91 4.11 -7.37 13.15
N ARG A 92 4.82 -7.88 14.14
CA ARG A 92 6.22 -8.23 14.00
C ARG A 92 6.41 -9.60 13.37
N MET A 93 7.11 -9.64 12.24
CA MET A 93 7.50 -10.87 11.55
C MET A 93 8.97 -11.20 11.81
N THR A 94 9.24 -12.45 12.21
CA THR A 94 10.60 -12.92 12.54
C THR A 94 10.88 -14.25 11.87
N GLY A 95 12.15 -14.54 11.59
CA GLY A 95 12.58 -15.81 11.04
C GLY A 95 12.34 -15.96 9.55
N SER A 96 11.97 -17.15 9.12
CA SER A 96 11.68 -17.50 7.72
C SER A 96 10.73 -18.69 7.64
N LEU A 97 10.03 -18.83 6.53
CA LEU A 97 9.21 -20.00 6.26
C LEU A 97 10.08 -21.25 6.26
N LYS A 98 9.56 -22.30 6.89
CA LYS A 98 10.20 -23.63 6.86
C LYS A 98 9.99 -24.28 5.51
N GLU A 99 10.85 -25.24 5.17
CA GLU A 99 10.66 -26.04 3.96
C GLU A 99 9.29 -26.72 3.96
N GLY A 100 8.60 -26.65 2.82
CA GLY A 100 7.25 -27.20 2.64
C GLY A 100 6.11 -26.27 3.09
N VAL A 101 6.38 -25.13 3.75
CA VAL A 101 5.38 -24.13 4.10
C VAL A 101 5.19 -23.17 2.94
N THR A 102 3.95 -22.95 2.54
CA THR A 102 3.61 -22.07 1.42
C THR A 102 3.29 -20.65 1.89
N ALA A 103 3.28 -19.70 0.94
CA ALA A 103 2.78 -18.35 1.19
C ALA A 103 1.33 -18.34 1.68
N THR A 104 0.51 -19.26 1.18
CA THR A 104 -0.88 -19.41 1.60
C THR A 104 -1.00 -19.78 3.07
N ASP A 105 -0.16 -20.70 3.57
CA ASP A 105 -0.15 -21.06 4.99
C ASP A 105 0.21 -19.86 5.87
N LEU A 106 1.19 -19.06 5.43
CA LEU A 106 1.56 -17.82 6.10
C LEU A 106 0.39 -16.83 6.14
N VAL A 107 -0.23 -16.57 5.00
CA VAL A 107 -1.34 -15.60 4.89
C VAL A 107 -2.52 -16.01 5.77
N LEU A 108 -2.90 -17.28 5.74
CA LEU A 108 -3.99 -17.80 6.58
C LEU A 108 -3.65 -17.72 8.08
N THR A 109 -2.41 -17.99 8.44
CA THR A 109 -1.94 -17.87 9.83
C THR A 109 -1.99 -16.42 10.31
N VAL A 110 -1.48 -15.48 9.50
CA VAL A 110 -1.55 -14.04 9.79
C VAL A 110 -3.01 -13.59 9.94
N THR A 111 -3.87 -14.00 9.03
CA THR A 111 -5.30 -13.71 9.07
C THR A 111 -5.94 -14.22 10.36
N GLN A 112 -5.65 -15.43 10.75
CA GLN A 112 -6.18 -16.01 12.00
C GLN A 112 -5.72 -15.22 13.24
N ILE A 113 -4.43 -14.90 13.33
CA ILE A 113 -3.87 -14.16 14.47
C ILE A 113 -4.51 -12.77 14.57
N LEU A 114 -4.58 -12.03 13.46
CA LEU A 114 -5.13 -10.69 13.45
C LEU A 114 -6.63 -10.65 13.74
N ARG A 115 -7.38 -11.64 13.24
CA ARG A 115 -8.82 -11.77 13.59
C ARG A 115 -9.04 -12.05 15.06
N GLN A 116 -8.23 -12.91 15.66
CA GLN A 116 -8.30 -13.21 17.09
C GLN A 116 -7.92 -12.01 17.95
N PHE A 117 -6.95 -11.20 17.49
CA PHE A 117 -6.54 -9.98 18.17
C PHE A 117 -7.60 -8.87 18.09
N GLY A 118 -8.32 -8.79 16.97
CA GLY A 118 -9.36 -7.78 16.77
C GLY A 118 -8.83 -6.47 16.20
N VAL A 119 -8.64 -6.42 14.88
CA VAL A 119 -8.08 -5.26 14.15
C VAL A 119 -9.11 -4.50 13.32
N VAL A 120 -10.40 -4.69 13.60
CA VAL A 120 -11.48 -4.05 12.83
C VAL A 120 -11.37 -2.52 12.91
N GLY A 121 -11.34 -1.88 11.75
CA GLY A 121 -11.23 -0.42 11.62
C GLY A 121 -9.84 0.13 11.94
N LYS A 122 -8.84 -0.72 12.10
CA LYS A 122 -7.45 -0.34 12.39
C LYS A 122 -6.55 -0.53 11.17
N PHE A 123 -5.40 0.10 11.18
CA PHE A 123 -4.29 -0.22 10.29
C PHE A 123 -3.40 -1.27 10.90
N VAL A 124 -2.84 -2.16 10.07
CA VAL A 124 -1.81 -3.11 10.49
C VAL A 124 -0.51 -2.76 9.78
N GLU A 125 0.54 -2.50 10.56
CA GLU A 125 1.90 -2.29 10.05
C GLU A 125 2.72 -3.55 10.24
N PHE A 126 3.20 -4.13 9.13
CA PHE A 126 4.09 -5.29 9.17
C PHE A 126 5.54 -4.82 9.28
N PHE A 127 6.28 -5.36 10.25
CA PHE A 127 7.67 -5.00 10.47
C PHE A 127 8.49 -6.21 10.97
N GLY A 128 9.80 -6.05 11.08
CA GLY A 128 10.71 -7.07 11.61
C GLY A 128 11.63 -7.67 10.54
N ASP A 129 12.59 -8.45 11.01
CA ASP A 129 13.66 -9.05 10.20
C ASP A 129 13.17 -10.17 9.26
N GLY A 130 12.04 -10.79 9.58
CA GLY A 130 11.39 -11.78 8.70
C GLY A 130 10.95 -11.22 7.35
N LEU A 131 10.64 -9.92 7.29
CA LEU A 131 10.18 -9.29 6.05
C LEU A 131 11.24 -9.28 4.92
N ALA A 132 12.51 -9.23 5.26
CA ALA A 132 13.59 -9.23 4.27
C ALA A 132 13.62 -10.50 3.40
N LYS A 133 13.03 -11.59 3.91
CA LYS A 133 12.96 -12.89 3.24
C LYS A 133 11.63 -13.12 2.53
N LEU A 134 10.70 -12.18 2.65
CA LEU A 134 9.36 -12.29 2.08
C LEU A 134 9.31 -11.57 0.73
N PRO A 135 9.07 -12.28 -0.38
CA PRO A 135 8.98 -11.66 -1.70
C PRO A 135 7.76 -10.74 -1.80
N LEU A 136 7.77 -9.85 -2.80
CA LEU A 136 6.70 -8.89 -3.02
C LEU A 136 5.33 -9.58 -3.20
N ALA A 137 5.29 -10.67 -3.94
CA ALA A 137 4.05 -11.40 -4.18
C ALA A 137 3.36 -11.86 -2.89
N ASP A 138 4.14 -12.35 -1.92
CA ASP A 138 3.62 -12.81 -0.63
C ASP A 138 3.16 -11.62 0.23
N ARG A 139 3.91 -10.50 0.23
CA ARG A 139 3.49 -9.27 0.90
C ARG A 139 2.21 -8.71 0.30
N ALA A 140 2.12 -8.68 -1.03
CA ALA A 140 0.91 -8.24 -1.73
C ALA A 140 -0.28 -9.12 -1.39
N THR A 141 -0.09 -10.43 -1.25
CA THR A 141 -1.15 -11.37 -0.84
C THR A 141 -1.61 -11.10 0.58
N ILE A 142 -0.70 -10.90 1.52
CA ILE A 142 -1.04 -10.55 2.92
C ILE A 142 -1.79 -9.21 2.96
N ALA A 143 -1.31 -8.20 2.23
CA ALA A 143 -1.95 -6.90 2.16
C ALA A 143 -3.35 -6.97 1.53
N ASN A 144 -3.51 -7.82 0.48
CA ASN A 144 -4.79 -8.07 -0.18
C ASN A 144 -5.84 -8.64 0.75
N MET A 145 -5.43 -9.43 1.74
CA MET A 145 -6.30 -10.07 2.74
C MET A 145 -6.68 -9.16 3.90
N ALA A 146 -6.40 -7.84 3.82
CA ALA A 146 -6.76 -6.91 4.90
C ALA A 146 -8.25 -6.94 5.27
N PRO A 147 -9.20 -6.97 4.32
CA PRO A 147 -10.61 -7.13 4.66
C PRO A 147 -10.91 -8.45 5.38
N GLU A 148 -10.24 -9.53 5.01
CA GLU A 148 -10.45 -10.86 5.60
C GLU A 148 -9.99 -10.93 7.05
N TYR A 149 -8.89 -10.28 7.44
CA TYR A 149 -8.55 -10.17 8.85
C TYR A 149 -9.24 -9.00 9.56
N GLY A 150 -9.98 -8.17 8.83
CA GLY A 150 -10.84 -7.12 9.37
C GLY A 150 -10.18 -5.75 9.49
N ALA A 151 -8.94 -5.59 9.05
CA ALA A 151 -8.25 -4.30 9.07
C ALA A 151 -8.68 -3.41 7.89
N THR A 152 -8.54 -2.11 8.06
CA THR A 152 -8.74 -1.15 6.97
C THR A 152 -7.66 -1.29 5.89
N CYS A 153 -6.42 -1.48 6.30
CA CYS A 153 -5.32 -1.89 5.44
C CYS A 153 -4.21 -2.57 6.25
N GLY A 154 -3.37 -3.34 5.55
CA GLY A 154 -2.15 -3.90 6.12
C GLY A 154 -0.97 -3.54 5.23
N PHE A 155 -0.08 -2.67 5.70
CA PHE A 155 0.98 -2.13 4.86
C PHE A 155 2.37 -2.59 5.30
N PHE A 156 3.26 -2.61 4.30
CA PHE A 156 4.63 -3.05 4.42
C PHE A 156 5.58 -1.87 4.23
N PRO A 157 6.78 -1.91 4.84
CA PRO A 157 7.79 -0.89 4.61
C PRO A 157 8.29 -0.93 3.15
N ILE A 158 8.70 0.23 2.65
CA ILE A 158 9.36 0.35 1.36
C ILE A 158 10.78 -0.23 1.50
N TYR A 159 11.10 -1.24 0.69
CA TYR A 159 12.44 -1.83 0.67
C TYR A 159 13.31 -1.20 -0.43
N THR A 160 14.55 -0.90 -0.09
CA THR A 160 15.56 -0.29 -0.98
C THR A 160 15.75 -1.05 -2.31
N LEU A 161 15.59 -2.37 -2.33
CA LEU A 161 15.70 -3.19 -3.53
C LEU A 161 14.68 -2.83 -4.62
N TYR A 162 13.50 -2.37 -4.24
CA TYR A 162 12.47 -1.93 -5.20
C TYR A 162 12.75 -0.54 -5.75
N LEU A 163 13.34 0.33 -4.92
CA LEU A 163 13.74 1.67 -5.34
C LEU A 163 14.91 1.63 -6.35
N LEU A 164 15.83 0.68 -6.23
CA LEU A 164 16.96 0.52 -7.13
C LEU A 164 16.58 -0.06 -8.50
N GLY A 165 15.51 -0.86 -8.58
CA GLY A 165 15.05 -1.45 -9.84
C GLY A 165 14.28 -0.48 -10.74
N TRP A 166 13.68 0.58 -10.18
CA TRP A 166 12.79 1.51 -10.89
C TRP A 166 13.36 2.93 -11.05
N TYR A 167 14.32 3.32 -10.22
CA TYR A 167 14.93 4.63 -10.27
C TYR A 167 16.43 4.55 -9.97
N ASN A 168 17.25 5.20 -10.77
CA ASN A 168 18.64 5.58 -10.42
C ASN A 168 18.61 6.62 -9.28
N LEU A 169 18.13 6.23 -8.11
CA LEU A 169 17.82 7.14 -7.01
C LEU A 169 18.84 7.01 -5.88
N SER A 170 20.04 7.54 -6.11
CA SER A 170 21.02 7.79 -5.04
C SER A 170 20.53 8.79 -3.96
N ILE A 171 19.42 9.50 -4.19
CA ILE A 171 18.89 10.55 -3.31
C ILE A 171 17.93 9.98 -2.24
N VAL A 172 17.24 8.87 -2.50
CA VAL A 172 16.22 8.34 -1.58
C VAL A 172 16.80 7.57 -0.40
N ILE A 173 18.01 7.01 -0.54
CA ILE A 173 18.62 6.16 0.48
C ILE A 173 18.92 6.91 1.79
N ASN A 174 19.22 8.19 1.73
CA ASN A 174 19.52 9.00 2.92
C ASN A 174 18.26 9.55 3.65
N ASN A 175 17.07 9.38 3.09
CA ASN A 175 15.85 10.01 3.62
C ASN A 175 14.72 9.02 3.98
N THR A 176 14.89 7.71 3.82
CA THR A 176 13.84 6.72 4.11
C THR A 176 13.37 6.74 5.58
N ARG A 177 14.26 7.08 6.52
CA ARG A 177 13.87 7.30 7.93
C ARG A 177 12.99 8.55 8.13
N LYS A 178 13.08 9.56 7.23
CA LYS A 178 12.26 10.77 7.31
C LYS A 178 10.89 10.61 6.66
N ILE A 179 10.75 9.72 5.68
CA ILE A 179 9.44 9.42 5.05
C ILE A 179 8.53 8.67 6.04
N PHE A 180 9.08 7.77 6.83
CA PHE A 180 8.37 7.13 7.96
C PHE A 180 7.93 8.14 9.03
N LEU A 181 8.74 9.16 9.28
CA LEU A 181 8.43 10.22 10.27
C LEU A 181 7.28 11.12 9.81
N TRP A 182 7.07 11.29 8.50
CA TRP A 182 5.99 12.12 7.97
C TRP A 182 4.60 11.51 8.13
N ILE A 183 4.47 10.20 8.08
CA ILE A 183 3.20 9.51 8.39
C ILE A 183 2.86 9.63 9.88
N LEU A 184 3.87 9.74 10.75
CA LEU A 184 3.69 9.96 12.20
C LEU A 184 3.48 11.42 12.62
N ILE A 185 3.89 12.41 11.81
CA ILE A 185 3.75 13.85 12.14
C ILE A 185 2.32 14.39 11.92
N PHE A 186 1.50 13.70 11.15
CA PHE A 186 0.07 14.02 11.06
C PHE A 186 -0.80 13.42 12.18
N SER A 187 -0.19 12.77 13.17
CA SER A 187 -0.87 12.19 14.35
C SER A 187 -0.70 12.99 15.64
N ASN A 188 -0.43 14.32 15.56
CA ASN A 188 -0.51 15.24 16.70
C ASN A 188 -1.41 16.43 16.38
#